data_5dc017082f8e14214053a885f90a39e5
#
_entry.id   5dc017082f8e14214053a885f90a39e5
#
_cell.length_a   1.000
_cell.length_b   1.000
_cell.length_c   1.000
_cell.angle_alpha   90.00
_cell.angle_beta   90.00
_cell.angle_gamma   90.00
#
_symmetry.space_group_name_H-M   'P 1'
#
loop_
_entity.id
_entity.type
_entity.pdbx_description
1 polymer ?
#
loop_
_entity_poly.entity_id
_entity_poly.type
_entity_poly.pdbx_seq_one_letter_code
_entity_poly.pdbx_strand_id
1 'polypeptide(L)'
;PVKGDIPANIEAHLRCIVLASTVQAEALFFPELSLTGYELALANALATDQDDVRLDVLQWTSDELGIIIGAGLPTRAGTDVRISMVILAPHRPRRTYSKQHLHVDEYPYIQPGVGQVMIDTATTRIAPAICFESLLPAHAANAFSLGADVYLASVSKSERGVAKAHDHYATIAKQYGRPVLMCNSAGPSDTFVSGGRSAAWTREGILAGQLTPDEEGILVFDTETEEVSRRIL
;
A
#
# COMPACT_ATOMS: atom_id res chain seq x y z
N PRO A 1 -5.04 11.82 -0.51
CA PRO A 1 -5.52 11.87 -1.90
C PRO A 1 -6.70 12.83 -2.06
N VAL A 2 -6.82 13.41 -3.27
CA VAL A 2 -7.99 14.20 -3.65
C VAL A 2 -9.07 13.26 -4.14
N LYS A 3 -10.29 13.42 -3.61
CA LYS A 3 -11.46 12.57 -3.90
C LYS A 3 -11.74 12.49 -5.40
N GLY A 4 -11.59 11.30 -5.98
CA GLY A 4 -11.88 10.96 -7.38
C GLY A 4 -10.98 11.62 -8.43
N ASP A 5 -10.00 12.42 -8.04
CA ASP A 5 -9.11 13.14 -8.94
C ASP A 5 -7.82 12.36 -9.20
N ILE A 6 -7.89 11.37 -10.11
CA ILE A 6 -6.75 10.53 -10.46
C ILE A 6 -5.55 11.34 -10.97
N PRO A 7 -5.69 12.34 -11.86
CA PRO A 7 -4.56 13.16 -12.30
C PRO A 7 -3.85 13.88 -11.15
N ALA A 8 -4.56 14.57 -10.27
CA ALA A 8 -3.96 15.25 -9.12
C ALA A 8 -3.27 14.27 -8.17
N ASN A 9 -3.85 13.09 -7.97
CA ASN A 9 -3.25 12.05 -7.13
C ASN A 9 -2.00 11.45 -7.78
N ILE A 10 -1.97 11.28 -9.11
CA ILE A 10 -0.75 10.87 -9.82
C ILE A 10 0.38 11.89 -9.62
N GLU A 11 0.11 13.19 -9.70
CA GLU A 11 1.11 14.23 -9.43
C GLU A 11 1.67 14.14 -8.01
N ALA A 12 0.81 13.88 -7.02
CA ALA A 12 1.26 13.65 -5.64
C ALA A 12 2.14 12.40 -5.52
N HIS A 13 1.77 11.31 -6.20
CA HIS A 13 2.59 10.09 -6.25
C HIS A 13 3.97 10.36 -6.87
N LEU A 14 4.04 11.09 -7.98
CA LEU A 14 5.29 11.43 -8.65
C LEU A 14 6.25 12.19 -7.72
N ARG A 15 5.76 13.12 -6.91
CA ARG A 15 6.59 13.82 -5.93
C ARG A 15 7.22 12.85 -4.92
N CYS A 16 6.43 11.91 -4.39
CA CYS A 16 6.94 10.89 -3.48
C CYS A 16 7.94 9.94 -4.15
N ILE A 17 7.71 9.57 -5.42
CA ILE A 17 8.61 8.68 -6.18
C ILE A 17 9.95 9.36 -6.42
N VAL A 18 9.95 10.64 -6.80
CA VAL A 18 11.19 11.42 -6.94
C VAL A 18 11.92 11.49 -5.60
N LEU A 19 11.20 11.70 -4.50
CA LEU A 19 11.82 11.72 -3.17
C LEU A 19 12.43 10.35 -2.79
N ALA A 20 11.75 9.24 -3.13
CA ALA A 20 12.25 7.89 -2.91
C ALA A 20 13.51 7.58 -3.74
N SER A 21 13.62 8.12 -4.96
CA SER A 21 14.81 7.95 -5.79
C SER A 21 16.05 8.61 -5.18
N THR A 22 15.90 9.70 -4.43
CA THR A 22 17.04 10.38 -3.78
C THR A 22 17.71 9.54 -2.69
N VAL A 23 17.01 8.53 -2.19
CA VAL A 23 17.51 7.57 -1.18
C VAL A 23 17.69 6.17 -1.74
N GLN A 24 17.65 6.03 -3.07
CA GLN A 24 17.86 4.76 -3.78
C GLN A 24 16.92 3.64 -3.32
N ALA A 25 15.66 3.97 -3.03
CA ALA A 25 14.66 2.99 -2.64
C ALA A 25 14.38 2.00 -3.80
N GLU A 26 14.36 0.70 -3.53
CA GLU A 26 14.02 -0.34 -4.52
C GLU A 26 12.52 -0.39 -4.82
N ALA A 27 11.68 -0.01 -3.83
CA ALA A 27 10.23 -0.04 -3.97
C ALA A 27 9.57 1.08 -3.15
N LEU A 28 8.46 1.59 -3.65
CA LEU A 28 7.61 2.56 -2.97
C LEU A 28 6.14 2.12 -3.06
N PHE A 29 5.47 2.08 -1.92
CA PHE A 29 4.08 1.68 -1.83
C PHE A 29 3.22 2.80 -1.27
N PHE A 30 2.04 2.94 -1.86
CA PHE A 30 1.06 3.93 -1.50
C PHE A 30 -0.13 3.31 -0.75
N PRO A 31 -0.92 4.11 -0.03
CA PRO A 31 -2.09 3.65 0.70
C PRO A 31 -3.18 3.01 -0.18
N GLU A 32 -4.08 2.27 0.46
CA GLU A 32 -5.31 1.76 -0.15
C GLU A 32 -6.06 2.88 -0.88
N LEU A 33 -6.43 2.62 -2.15
CA LEU A 33 -7.13 3.56 -3.03
C LEU A 33 -6.46 4.94 -3.15
N SER A 34 -5.13 4.99 -3.09
CA SER A 34 -4.36 6.24 -3.08
C SER A 34 -4.53 7.10 -4.32
N LEU A 35 -4.89 6.52 -5.48
CA LEU A 35 -5.15 7.25 -6.71
C LEU A 35 -6.57 7.82 -6.83
N THR A 36 -7.51 7.36 -6.00
CA THR A 36 -8.92 7.77 -6.07
C THR A 36 -9.45 8.38 -4.79
N GLY A 37 -8.75 8.19 -3.68
CA GLY A 37 -9.30 8.30 -2.34
C GLY A 37 -10.14 7.07 -1.97
N TYR A 38 -10.30 6.81 -0.67
CA TYR A 38 -11.20 5.75 -0.18
C TYR A 38 -12.64 6.26 -0.26
N GLU A 39 -13.26 6.06 -1.43
CA GLU A 39 -14.58 6.58 -1.80
C GLU A 39 -15.40 5.46 -2.44
N LEU A 40 -16.01 4.62 -1.62
CA LEU A 40 -16.68 3.39 -2.06
C LEU A 40 -17.81 3.66 -3.05
N ALA A 41 -18.59 4.71 -2.83
CA ALA A 41 -19.69 5.09 -3.75
C ALA A 41 -19.20 5.48 -5.16
N LEU A 42 -17.95 5.91 -5.29
CA LEU A 42 -17.33 6.24 -6.57
C LEU A 42 -16.57 5.07 -7.20
N ALA A 43 -16.36 3.97 -6.48
CA ALA A 43 -15.49 2.88 -6.92
C ALA A 43 -15.88 2.34 -8.30
N ASN A 44 -17.18 2.15 -8.56
CA ASN A 44 -17.65 1.67 -9.87
C ASN A 44 -17.38 2.65 -11.01
N ALA A 45 -17.55 3.95 -10.78
CA ALA A 45 -17.30 4.99 -11.79
C ALA A 45 -15.81 5.19 -12.08
N LEU A 46 -14.96 5.01 -11.06
CA LEU A 46 -13.50 5.21 -11.14
C LEU A 46 -12.74 3.93 -11.49
N ALA A 47 -13.41 2.77 -11.46
CA ALA A 47 -12.76 1.50 -11.72
C ALA A 47 -12.24 1.40 -13.15
N THR A 48 -10.99 0.99 -13.28
CA THR A 48 -10.27 0.80 -14.53
C THR A 48 -9.49 -0.52 -14.50
N ASP A 49 -8.69 -0.80 -15.52
CA ASP A 49 -7.78 -1.94 -15.51
C ASP A 49 -6.32 -1.50 -15.24
N GLN A 50 -5.44 -2.45 -15.09
CA GLN A 50 -4.02 -2.18 -14.84
C GLN A 50 -3.30 -1.50 -16.01
N ASP A 51 -3.85 -1.60 -17.21
CA ASP A 51 -3.27 -1.07 -18.44
C ASP A 51 -3.83 0.32 -18.82
N ASP A 52 -4.55 0.97 -17.90
CA ASP A 52 -5.04 2.34 -18.07
C ASP A 52 -3.89 3.28 -18.44
N VAL A 53 -4.07 4.02 -19.53
CA VAL A 53 -3.08 4.96 -20.07
C VAL A 53 -2.70 6.06 -19.07
N ARG A 54 -3.56 6.41 -18.11
CA ARG A 54 -3.24 7.39 -17.07
C ARG A 54 -2.10 6.92 -16.17
N LEU A 55 -1.88 5.60 -16.06
CA LEU A 55 -0.79 5.01 -15.29
C LEU A 55 0.54 4.96 -16.07
N ASP A 56 0.56 5.31 -17.36
CA ASP A 56 1.78 5.23 -18.18
C ASP A 56 2.90 6.11 -17.64
N VAL A 57 2.56 7.28 -17.11
CA VAL A 57 3.55 8.16 -16.49
C VAL A 57 4.21 7.53 -15.25
N LEU A 58 3.44 6.77 -14.43
CA LEU A 58 4.00 6.03 -13.30
C LEU A 58 4.87 4.86 -13.76
N GLN A 59 4.45 4.14 -14.82
CA GLN A 59 5.27 3.06 -15.39
C GLN A 59 6.57 3.61 -15.96
N TRP A 60 6.50 4.67 -16.77
CA TRP A 60 7.68 5.33 -17.29
C TRP A 60 8.64 5.79 -16.17
N THR A 61 8.10 6.37 -15.12
CA THR A 61 8.91 6.78 -13.95
C THR A 61 9.53 5.59 -13.23
N SER A 62 8.79 4.47 -13.10
CA SER A 62 9.32 3.21 -12.58
C SER A 62 10.50 2.71 -13.42
N ASP A 63 10.35 2.73 -14.75
CA ASP A 63 11.38 2.28 -15.69
C ASP A 63 12.64 3.14 -15.63
N GLU A 64 12.49 4.46 -15.61
CA GLU A 64 13.61 5.42 -15.58
C GLU A 64 14.37 5.43 -14.26
N LEU A 65 13.67 5.29 -13.13
CA LEU A 65 14.27 5.37 -11.80
C LEU A 65 14.64 4.00 -11.22
N GLY A 66 14.24 2.90 -11.86
CA GLY A 66 14.48 1.54 -11.38
C GLY A 66 13.71 1.19 -10.10
N ILE A 67 12.57 1.85 -9.83
CA ILE A 67 11.80 1.70 -8.58
C ILE A 67 10.50 0.94 -8.85
N ILE A 68 10.21 -0.09 -8.06
CA ILE A 68 8.90 -0.74 -8.05
C ILE A 68 7.89 0.18 -7.37
N ILE A 69 6.72 0.39 -8.00
CA ILE A 69 5.67 1.26 -7.48
C ILE A 69 4.41 0.42 -7.24
N GLY A 70 3.84 0.50 -6.03
CA GLY A 70 2.53 -0.06 -5.71
C GLY A 70 1.51 1.03 -5.44
N ALA A 71 0.55 1.26 -6.35
CA ALA A 71 -0.45 2.31 -6.25
C ALA A 71 -1.86 1.73 -6.12
N GLY A 72 -2.67 2.28 -5.19
CA GLY A 72 -4.01 1.82 -4.88
C GLY A 72 -5.09 2.46 -5.75
N LEU A 73 -5.96 1.64 -6.37
CA LEU A 73 -7.14 2.11 -7.10
C LEU A 73 -8.19 0.99 -7.25
N PRO A 74 -9.47 1.33 -7.55
CA PRO A 74 -10.44 0.31 -7.89
C PRO A 74 -10.15 -0.24 -9.31
N THR A 75 -10.18 -1.58 -9.44
CA THR A 75 -9.95 -2.23 -10.74
C THR A 75 -11.14 -3.07 -11.18
N ARG A 76 -11.28 -3.26 -12.50
CA ARG A 76 -12.31 -4.12 -13.10
C ARG A 76 -11.78 -5.53 -13.33
N ALA A 77 -12.63 -6.51 -13.01
CA ALA A 77 -12.43 -7.90 -13.34
C ALA A 77 -13.74 -8.46 -13.93
N GLY A 78 -13.90 -8.33 -15.25
CA GLY A 78 -15.19 -8.53 -15.90
C GLY A 78 -16.21 -7.46 -15.47
N THR A 79 -17.32 -7.88 -14.88
CA THR A 79 -18.33 -6.99 -14.31
C THR A 79 -18.03 -6.53 -12.90
N ASP A 80 -17.11 -7.18 -12.22
CA ASP A 80 -16.77 -6.94 -10.83
C ASP A 80 -15.83 -5.74 -10.66
N VAL A 81 -15.99 -5.05 -9.54
CA VAL A 81 -15.06 -4.01 -9.09
C VAL A 81 -14.30 -4.53 -7.86
N ARG A 82 -12.99 -4.31 -7.83
CA ARG A 82 -12.12 -4.76 -6.73
C ARG A 82 -11.30 -3.60 -6.20
N ILE A 83 -11.01 -3.60 -4.91
CA ILE A 83 -9.98 -2.73 -4.33
C ILE A 83 -8.64 -3.38 -4.63
N SER A 84 -7.74 -2.66 -5.29
CA SER A 84 -6.51 -3.25 -5.80
C SER A 84 -5.31 -2.35 -5.60
N MET A 85 -4.13 -2.98 -5.61
CA MET A 85 -2.84 -2.37 -5.80
C MET A 85 -2.34 -2.74 -7.20
N VAL A 86 -2.14 -1.76 -8.07
CA VAL A 86 -1.41 -1.96 -9.33
C VAL A 86 0.07 -1.85 -9.02
N ILE A 87 0.82 -2.84 -9.48
CA ILE A 87 2.25 -3.00 -9.27
C ILE A 87 2.95 -2.71 -10.60
N LEU A 88 3.70 -1.61 -10.62
CA LEU A 88 4.50 -1.18 -11.76
C LEU A 88 5.98 -1.49 -11.42
N ALA A 89 6.55 -2.43 -12.13
CA ALA A 89 7.95 -2.83 -11.95
C ALA A 89 8.77 -2.44 -13.17
N PRO A 90 10.04 -2.04 -13.00
CA PRO A 90 10.89 -1.56 -14.09
C PRO A 90 10.96 -2.56 -15.24
N HIS A 91 10.59 -2.10 -16.46
CA HIS A 91 10.64 -2.85 -17.70
C HIS A 91 9.86 -4.18 -17.69
N ARG A 92 8.79 -4.26 -16.89
CA ARG A 92 7.92 -5.44 -16.77
C ARG A 92 6.46 -5.08 -17.00
N PRO A 93 5.63 -6.03 -17.47
CA PRO A 93 4.19 -5.85 -17.50
C PRO A 93 3.65 -5.53 -16.11
N ARG A 94 2.67 -4.65 -16.04
CA ARG A 94 1.95 -4.32 -14.81
C ARG A 94 1.24 -5.56 -14.27
N ARG A 95 1.16 -5.65 -12.96
CA ARG A 95 0.41 -6.71 -12.26
C ARG A 95 -0.55 -6.07 -11.27
N THR A 96 -1.58 -6.81 -10.90
CA THR A 96 -2.57 -6.36 -9.93
C THR A 96 -2.66 -7.34 -8.78
N TYR A 97 -2.61 -6.82 -7.55
CA TYR A 97 -3.05 -7.52 -6.36
C TYR A 97 -4.40 -6.95 -5.94
N SER A 98 -5.41 -7.80 -5.74
CA SER A 98 -6.75 -7.37 -5.32
C SER A 98 -7.06 -7.90 -3.91
N LYS A 99 -7.64 -7.04 -3.08
CA LYS A 99 -8.04 -7.31 -1.70
C LYS A 99 -8.89 -8.57 -1.61
N GLN A 100 -8.44 -9.54 -0.83
CA GLN A 100 -9.08 -10.87 -0.73
C GLN A 100 -10.19 -10.88 0.33
N HIS A 101 -10.02 -10.13 1.41
CA HIS A 101 -10.96 -10.08 2.54
C HIS A 101 -11.47 -8.66 2.73
N LEU A 102 -12.76 -8.47 2.44
CA LEU A 102 -13.41 -7.18 2.50
C LEU A 102 -13.86 -6.83 3.92
N HIS A 103 -13.87 -5.53 4.24
CA HIS A 103 -14.60 -5.02 5.39
C HIS A 103 -16.11 -5.01 5.07
N VAL A 104 -16.95 -5.06 6.10
CA VAL A 104 -18.40 -5.25 5.93
C VAL A 104 -19.07 -4.18 5.08
N ASP A 105 -18.61 -2.94 5.12
CA ASP A 105 -19.13 -1.80 4.35
C ASP A 105 -18.72 -1.81 2.88
N GLU A 106 -17.73 -2.60 2.51
CA GLU A 106 -17.23 -2.70 1.13
C GLU A 106 -18.10 -3.62 0.25
N TYR A 107 -18.76 -4.62 0.84
CA TYR A 107 -19.55 -5.62 0.09
C TYR A 107 -20.63 -5.05 -0.85
N PRO A 108 -21.30 -3.90 -0.58
CA PRO A 108 -22.25 -3.31 -1.53
C PRO A 108 -21.62 -2.81 -2.83
N TYR A 109 -20.31 -2.59 -2.84
CA TYR A 109 -19.59 -1.92 -3.94
C TYR A 109 -18.53 -2.79 -4.57
N ILE A 110 -17.94 -3.72 -3.81
CA ILE A 110 -16.69 -4.40 -4.13
C ILE A 110 -16.85 -5.91 -4.07
N GLN A 111 -16.16 -6.61 -4.96
CA GLN A 111 -16.00 -8.06 -4.91
C GLN A 111 -14.58 -8.45 -4.45
N PRO A 112 -14.43 -9.54 -3.69
CA PRO A 112 -13.12 -9.98 -3.23
C PRO A 112 -12.21 -10.42 -4.39
N GLY A 113 -10.92 -10.16 -4.22
CA GLY A 113 -9.87 -10.70 -5.08
C GLY A 113 -9.56 -12.17 -4.78
N VAL A 114 -8.67 -12.74 -5.58
CA VAL A 114 -8.25 -14.14 -5.43
C VAL A 114 -6.72 -14.23 -5.37
N GLY A 115 -6.23 -14.97 -4.38
CA GLY A 115 -4.82 -15.35 -4.27
C GLY A 115 -3.87 -14.22 -3.85
N GLN A 116 -2.77 -14.63 -3.23
CA GLN A 116 -1.69 -13.75 -2.84
C GLN A 116 -0.77 -13.47 -4.04
N VAL A 117 -0.34 -12.23 -4.20
CA VAL A 117 0.71 -11.83 -5.13
C VAL A 117 1.94 -11.46 -4.32
N MET A 118 3.10 -11.94 -4.76
CA MET A 118 4.39 -11.55 -4.16
C MET A 118 5.07 -10.51 -5.07
N ILE A 119 5.72 -9.54 -4.43
CA ILE A 119 6.49 -8.49 -5.08
C ILE A 119 7.95 -8.72 -4.73
N ASP A 120 8.74 -9.09 -5.73
CA ASP A 120 10.17 -9.37 -5.55
C ASP A 120 10.98 -8.14 -5.96
N THR A 121 11.77 -7.58 -5.04
CA THR A 121 12.86 -6.66 -5.32
C THR A 121 14.15 -7.45 -5.61
N ALA A 122 15.31 -6.81 -5.65
CA ALA A 122 16.57 -7.51 -5.83
C ALA A 122 16.91 -8.44 -4.64
N THR A 123 16.52 -8.04 -3.43
CA THR A 123 16.93 -8.69 -2.18
C THR A 123 15.77 -9.16 -1.32
N THR A 124 14.54 -8.69 -1.54
CA THR A 124 13.43 -8.82 -0.61
C THR A 124 12.15 -9.26 -1.31
N ARG A 125 11.46 -10.23 -0.74
CA ARG A 125 10.13 -10.66 -1.16
C ARG A 125 9.06 -10.05 -0.28
N ILE A 126 8.19 -9.22 -0.86
CA ILE A 126 7.18 -8.44 -0.15
C ILE A 126 5.79 -9.03 -0.41
N ALA A 127 5.03 -9.28 0.65
CA ALA A 127 3.62 -9.65 0.55
C ALA A 127 2.73 -8.45 0.84
N PRO A 128 2.00 -7.91 -0.14
CA PRO A 128 1.01 -6.86 0.10
C PRO A 128 -0.24 -7.41 0.77
N ALA A 129 -0.85 -6.56 1.61
CA ALA A 129 -2.14 -6.75 2.24
C ALA A 129 -2.89 -5.42 2.23
N ILE A 130 -4.17 -5.43 1.86
CA ILE A 130 -4.95 -4.21 1.74
C ILE A 130 -5.91 -4.08 2.94
N CYS A 131 -5.62 -3.13 3.81
CA CYS A 131 -6.43 -2.65 4.92
C CYS A 131 -6.97 -3.75 5.85
N PHE A 132 -8.26 -4.11 5.74
CA PHE A 132 -8.90 -5.05 6.67
C PHE A 132 -8.20 -6.41 6.70
N GLU A 133 -7.84 -6.96 5.55
CA GLU A 133 -7.20 -8.28 5.49
C GLU A 133 -5.85 -8.32 6.20
N SER A 134 -5.14 -7.18 6.31
CA SER A 134 -3.87 -7.09 7.02
C SER A 134 -3.99 -7.34 8.54
N LEU A 135 -5.21 -7.26 9.07
CA LEU A 135 -5.53 -7.56 10.46
C LEU A 135 -5.94 -9.02 10.69
N LEU A 136 -6.01 -9.83 9.64
CA LEU A 136 -6.39 -11.24 9.74
C LEU A 136 -5.15 -12.13 9.92
N PRO A 137 -5.01 -12.85 11.05
CA PRO A 137 -3.86 -13.73 11.26
C PRO A 137 -3.65 -14.76 10.15
N ALA A 138 -4.73 -15.27 9.55
CA ALA A 138 -4.67 -16.23 8.44
C ALA A 138 -4.02 -15.63 7.19
N HIS A 139 -4.25 -14.34 6.90
CA HIS A 139 -3.65 -13.65 5.76
C HIS A 139 -2.13 -13.52 5.95
N ALA A 140 -1.68 -13.08 7.12
CA ALA A 140 -0.27 -12.99 7.45
C ALA A 140 0.40 -14.39 7.43
N ALA A 141 -0.25 -15.42 7.99
CA ALA A 141 0.25 -16.79 7.97
C ALA A 141 0.44 -17.30 6.53
N ASN A 142 -0.53 -17.05 5.65
CA ASN A 142 -0.42 -17.40 4.24
C ASN A 142 0.75 -16.66 3.55
N ALA A 143 0.88 -15.35 3.76
CA ALA A 143 1.95 -14.55 3.19
C ALA A 143 3.35 -15.09 3.56
N PHE A 144 3.58 -15.38 4.84
CA PHE A 144 4.86 -15.92 5.31
C PHE A 144 5.08 -17.38 4.89
N SER A 145 4.03 -18.20 4.77
CA SER A 145 4.14 -19.56 4.22
C SER A 145 4.59 -19.58 2.74
N LEU A 146 4.29 -18.51 2.01
CA LEU A 146 4.72 -18.29 0.63
C LEU A 146 6.12 -17.65 0.54
N GLY A 147 6.80 -17.47 1.67
CA GLY A 147 8.18 -16.98 1.73
C GLY A 147 8.33 -15.47 1.71
N ALA A 148 7.35 -14.72 2.23
CA ALA A 148 7.50 -13.28 2.40
C ALA A 148 8.63 -12.95 3.38
N ASP A 149 9.47 -11.99 3.03
CA ASP A 149 10.46 -11.37 3.92
C ASP A 149 9.89 -10.15 4.63
N VAL A 150 8.95 -9.47 3.99
CA VAL A 150 8.27 -8.27 4.52
C VAL A 150 6.77 -8.40 4.29
N TYR A 151 5.99 -8.06 5.32
CA TYR A 151 4.54 -7.91 5.22
C TYR A 151 4.17 -6.43 5.11
N LEU A 152 3.54 -6.05 3.99
CA LEU A 152 3.20 -4.67 3.68
C LEU A 152 1.69 -4.45 3.80
N ALA A 153 1.27 -3.62 4.74
CA ALA A 153 -0.12 -3.18 4.90
C ALA A 153 -0.36 -1.83 4.20
N SER A 154 -1.06 -1.85 3.08
CA SER A 154 -1.53 -0.65 2.35
C SER A 154 -2.94 -0.33 2.82
N VAL A 155 -3.14 0.77 3.57
CA VAL A 155 -4.35 0.98 4.34
C VAL A 155 -4.94 2.38 4.23
N SER A 156 -6.24 2.50 4.60
CA SER A 156 -6.93 3.76 4.87
C SER A 156 -7.62 3.62 6.24
N LYS A 157 -6.95 4.08 7.30
CA LYS A 157 -7.39 3.91 8.69
C LYS A 157 -7.48 5.25 9.39
N SER A 158 -8.58 5.43 10.15
CA SER A 158 -8.71 6.55 11.09
C SER A 158 -7.65 6.45 12.20
N GLU A 159 -7.45 7.51 12.96
CA GLU A 159 -6.53 7.53 14.11
C GLU A 159 -6.79 6.37 15.08
N ARG A 160 -8.06 6.12 15.40
CA ARG A 160 -8.46 4.98 16.25
C ARG A 160 -8.13 3.63 15.60
N GLY A 161 -8.26 3.53 14.27
CA GLY A 161 -7.91 2.34 13.51
C GLY A 161 -6.41 2.09 13.49
N VAL A 162 -5.61 3.14 13.38
CA VAL A 162 -4.13 3.08 13.45
C VAL A 162 -3.70 2.59 14.83
N ALA A 163 -4.24 3.16 15.92
CA ALA A 163 -3.88 2.74 17.28
C ALA A 163 -4.09 1.24 17.51
N LYS A 164 -5.21 0.68 17.02
CA LYS A 164 -5.48 -0.77 17.09
C LYS A 164 -4.53 -1.59 16.21
N ALA A 165 -4.18 -1.07 15.03
CA ALA A 165 -3.32 -1.76 14.09
C ALA A 165 -1.88 -1.84 14.58
N HIS A 166 -1.39 -0.87 15.36
CA HIS A 166 -0.03 -0.84 15.89
C HIS A 166 0.29 -2.09 16.70
N ASP A 167 -0.54 -2.43 17.70
CA ASP A 167 -0.33 -3.62 18.54
C ASP A 167 -0.39 -4.91 17.71
N HIS A 168 -1.29 -4.94 16.72
CA HIS A 168 -1.46 -6.09 15.84
C HIS A 168 -0.23 -6.31 14.95
N TYR A 169 0.30 -5.25 14.31
CA TYR A 169 1.46 -5.36 13.44
C TYR A 169 2.74 -5.68 14.20
N ALA A 170 2.92 -5.11 15.40
CA ALA A 170 4.00 -5.48 16.30
C ALA A 170 3.94 -6.99 16.66
N THR A 171 2.73 -7.50 16.93
CA THR A 171 2.51 -8.93 17.24
C THR A 171 2.86 -9.81 16.05
N ILE A 172 2.38 -9.46 14.82
CA ILE A 172 2.71 -10.20 13.59
C ILE A 172 4.23 -10.20 13.36
N ALA A 173 4.87 -9.04 13.41
CA ALA A 173 6.30 -8.92 13.17
C ALA A 173 7.09 -9.84 14.11
N LYS A 174 6.80 -9.79 15.41
CA LYS A 174 7.43 -10.64 16.42
C LYS A 174 7.14 -12.13 16.22
N GLN A 175 5.88 -12.48 15.91
CA GLN A 175 5.45 -13.87 15.75
C GLN A 175 6.19 -14.59 14.61
N TYR A 176 6.40 -13.89 13.50
CA TYR A 176 7.02 -14.46 12.30
C TYR A 176 8.52 -14.11 12.17
N GLY A 177 9.07 -13.26 13.04
CA GLY A 177 10.46 -12.80 12.97
C GLY A 177 10.73 -12.05 11.65
N ARG A 178 9.75 -11.28 11.16
CA ARG A 178 9.80 -10.56 9.89
C ARG A 178 9.25 -9.14 10.04
N PRO A 179 9.85 -8.13 9.39
CA PRO A 179 9.37 -6.76 9.45
C PRO A 179 7.93 -6.62 8.90
N VAL A 180 7.20 -5.68 9.48
CA VAL A 180 5.88 -5.25 9.00
C VAL A 180 5.93 -3.76 8.69
N LEU A 181 5.44 -3.39 7.51
CA LEU A 181 5.34 -2.00 7.08
C LEU A 181 3.87 -1.62 6.91
N MET A 182 3.50 -0.42 7.30
CA MET A 182 2.17 0.14 7.08
C MET A 182 2.29 1.47 6.34
N CYS A 183 1.66 1.60 5.18
CA CYS A 183 1.42 2.89 4.56
C CYS A 183 -0.07 3.25 4.71
N ASN A 184 -0.35 4.37 5.37
CA ASN A 184 -1.69 4.84 5.66
C ASN A 184 -1.96 6.18 5.01
N SER A 185 -3.19 6.35 4.48
CA SER A 185 -3.67 7.65 4.00
C SER A 185 -3.73 8.66 5.14
N ALA A 186 -3.65 9.94 4.78
CA ALA A 186 -3.95 11.08 5.65
C ALA A 186 -5.05 11.94 5.02
N GLY A 187 -5.89 12.56 5.85
CA GLY A 187 -6.95 13.45 5.41
C GLY A 187 -8.31 12.77 5.13
N PRO A 188 -9.24 13.50 4.49
CA PRO A 188 -10.61 13.03 4.28
C PRO A 188 -10.69 11.72 3.48
N SER A 189 -11.60 10.84 3.89
CA SER A 189 -11.89 9.53 3.28
C SER A 189 -13.35 9.20 3.54
N ASP A 190 -14.16 9.07 2.51
CA ASP A 190 -15.59 8.70 2.57
C ASP A 190 -16.31 9.27 3.82
N THR A 191 -16.53 8.44 4.85
CA THR A 191 -17.24 8.78 6.08
C THR A 191 -16.34 9.05 7.29
N PHE A 192 -15.01 9.06 7.10
CA PHE A 192 -14.04 9.26 8.18
C PHE A 192 -12.84 10.11 7.74
N VAL A 193 -11.93 10.38 8.66
CA VAL A 193 -10.64 11.01 8.39
C VAL A 193 -9.54 9.99 8.62
N SER A 194 -8.75 9.73 7.60
CA SER A 194 -7.55 8.89 7.69
C SER A 194 -6.47 9.56 8.52
N GLY A 195 -5.87 8.79 9.44
CA GLY A 195 -5.02 9.32 10.51
C GLY A 195 -3.53 9.45 10.17
N GLY A 196 -3.12 9.22 8.92
CA GLY A 196 -1.70 9.22 8.57
C GLY A 196 -0.91 8.18 9.37
N ARG A 197 0.26 8.56 9.90
CA ARG A 197 1.10 7.73 10.78
C ARG A 197 1.58 6.44 10.10
N SER A 198 1.97 6.48 8.82
CA SER A 198 2.68 5.37 8.18
C SER A 198 3.86 4.94 9.05
N ALA A 199 4.05 3.64 9.24
CA ALA A 199 4.95 3.11 10.27
C ALA A 199 5.65 1.82 9.83
N ALA A 200 6.75 1.50 10.50
CA ALA A 200 7.50 0.26 10.30
C ALA A 200 7.82 -0.41 11.64
N TRP A 201 7.73 -1.73 11.67
CA TRP A 201 8.09 -2.56 12.82
C TRP A 201 9.21 -3.52 12.44
N THR A 202 10.21 -3.63 13.32
CA THR A 202 11.31 -4.59 13.19
C THR A 202 10.80 -6.02 13.32
N ARG A 203 11.65 -6.99 12.99
CA ARG A 203 11.37 -8.43 13.20
C ARG A 203 11.11 -8.81 14.66
N GLU A 204 11.55 -8.01 15.62
CA GLU A 204 11.25 -8.18 17.05
C GLU A 204 9.90 -7.58 17.46
N GLY A 205 9.18 -6.93 16.54
CA GLY A 205 7.92 -6.24 16.80
C GLY A 205 8.09 -4.87 17.46
N ILE A 206 9.28 -4.29 17.38
CA ILE A 206 9.57 -2.95 17.89
C ILE A 206 9.19 -1.93 16.82
N LEU A 207 8.49 -0.86 17.19
CA LEU A 207 8.23 0.26 16.29
C LEU A 207 9.57 0.95 15.95
N ALA A 208 10.05 0.73 14.73
CA ALA A 208 11.30 1.32 14.25
C ALA A 208 11.14 2.81 13.91
N GLY A 209 9.97 3.20 13.43
CA GLY A 209 9.65 4.60 13.15
C GLY A 209 8.28 4.79 12.55
N GLN A 210 7.82 6.03 12.58
CA GLN A 210 6.52 6.42 11.97
C GLN A 210 6.56 7.88 11.52
N LEU A 211 5.68 8.24 10.56
CA LEU A 211 5.35 9.61 10.24
C LEU A 211 4.39 10.19 11.28
N THR A 212 4.35 11.51 11.44
CA THR A 212 3.29 12.17 12.22
C THR A 212 1.99 12.23 11.41
N PRO A 213 0.84 12.55 12.03
CA PRO A 213 -0.43 12.68 11.30
C PRO A 213 -0.42 13.71 10.18
N ASP A 214 0.37 14.76 10.34
CA ASP A 214 0.39 15.94 9.46
C ASP A 214 1.59 15.95 8.51
N GLU A 215 2.50 14.97 8.60
CA GLU A 215 3.64 14.86 7.69
C GLU A 215 3.21 14.27 6.35
N GLU A 216 3.42 15.02 5.27
CA GLU A 216 3.36 14.53 3.90
C GLU A 216 4.76 14.14 3.44
N GLY A 217 4.97 12.87 3.10
CA GLY A 217 6.30 12.37 2.75
C GLY A 217 6.37 10.85 2.72
N ILE A 218 7.59 10.33 2.79
CA ILE A 218 7.86 8.90 2.79
C ILE A 218 8.57 8.45 4.06
N LEU A 219 8.22 7.24 4.51
CA LEU A 219 8.97 6.49 5.52
C LEU A 219 9.85 5.46 4.80
N VAL A 220 11.15 5.58 4.97
CA VAL A 220 12.14 4.68 4.36
C VAL A 220 12.56 3.66 5.39
N PHE A 221 12.48 2.38 5.03
CA PHE A 221 12.89 1.25 5.86
C PHE A 221 13.97 0.46 5.14
N ASP A 222 15.14 0.33 5.74
CA ASP A 222 16.19 -0.54 5.26
C ASP A 222 15.93 -1.97 5.76
N THR A 223 15.77 -2.92 4.83
CA THR A 223 15.39 -4.31 5.17
C THR A 223 16.53 -5.13 5.76
N GLU A 224 17.79 -4.72 5.62
CA GLU A 224 18.97 -5.37 6.18
C GLU A 224 19.25 -4.89 7.60
N THR A 225 19.31 -3.56 7.79
CA THR A 225 19.64 -2.94 9.08
C THR A 225 18.43 -2.69 9.97
N GLU A 226 17.23 -2.68 9.40
CA GLU A 226 15.96 -2.30 10.03
C GLU A 226 15.93 -0.84 10.51
N GLU A 227 16.85 -0.02 9.99
CA GLU A 227 16.85 1.42 10.25
C GLU A 227 15.74 2.13 9.48
N VAL A 228 15.21 3.17 10.10
CA VAL A 228 14.15 4.01 9.53
C VAL A 228 14.64 5.43 9.37
N SER A 229 14.34 6.01 8.21
CA SER A 229 14.49 7.45 7.98
C SER A 229 13.22 8.05 7.37
N ARG A 230 13.05 9.36 7.49
CA ARG A 230 11.90 10.09 6.95
C ARG A 230 12.37 11.10 5.92
N ARG A 231 11.57 11.29 4.88
CA ARG A 231 11.73 12.37 3.90
C ARG A 231 10.38 13.05 3.72
N ILE A 232 10.35 14.33 4.00
CA ILE A 232 9.12 15.15 3.97
C ILE A 232 9.14 15.98 2.70
N LEU A 233 7.95 16.15 2.06
CA LEU A 233 7.76 16.93 0.84
C LEU A 233 7.79 18.44 1.10
#